data_c58594b331da43fbbd57ba774b6b833d
#
_entry.id   c58594b331da43fbbd57ba774b6b833d
#
_cell.length_a   1.000
_cell.length_b   1.000
_cell.length_c   1.000
_cell.angle_alpha   90.00
_cell.angle_beta   90.00
_cell.angle_gamma   90.00
#
_symmetry.space_group_name_H-M   'P 1'
#
loop_
_entity.id
_entity.type
_entity.pdbx_description
1 polymer ?
#
loop_
_entity_poly.entity_id
_entity_poly.type
_entity_poly.pdbx_seq_one_letter_code
_entity_poly.pdbx_strand_id
1 'polypeptide(L)'
;MALNPARRGNMGRLNSSQPLTVYDTLIAQNWLKGVIEQIRGEKPMTGVDDGDEKAVKKAREALKKQLPIRAIHYYRFRNNHRSAEDADPESFLFQTTIDVDDMEYVEQALEKARELNCSDGIWKGKLLHLEYSARKKLHIDIRMPMGMTIEETQKAYCEAAGIPYDKSCITPERIIFITDKASEIYRSKDWYAVLPAEELKARREAFVKRGLTIDGRGKQNFPQISQMTQIHS
;
A
#
# COMPACT_ATOMS: atom_id res chain seq x y z
N MET A 1 10.08 -3.19 -5.26
CA MET A 1 8.61 -3.05 -5.23
C MET A 1 7.95 -3.78 -6.40
N ALA A 2 6.64 -4.03 -6.37
CA ALA A 2 5.88 -4.43 -7.55
C ALA A 2 5.07 -3.22 -8.02
N LEU A 3 5.24 -2.82 -9.27
CA LEU A 3 4.56 -1.67 -9.86
C LEU A 3 4.25 -1.88 -11.34
N ASN A 4 3.26 -1.16 -11.85
CA ASN A 4 3.01 -1.03 -13.27
C ASN A 4 3.21 0.44 -13.68
N PRO A 5 4.30 0.77 -14.39
CA PRO A 5 4.62 2.13 -14.78
C PRO A 5 3.84 2.63 -16.00
N ALA A 6 3.08 1.73 -16.65
CA ALA A 6 2.43 2.07 -17.90
C ALA A 6 1.25 3.03 -17.71
N ARG A 7 1.27 4.11 -18.47
CA ARG A 7 0.08 4.95 -18.66
C ARG A 7 -1.01 4.13 -19.37
N ARG A 8 -2.22 4.09 -18.82
CA ARG A 8 -3.32 3.20 -19.23
C ARG A 8 -2.99 1.72 -19.08
N GLY A 9 -2.13 1.38 -18.12
CA GLY A 9 -1.74 0.01 -17.86
C GLY A 9 -2.92 -0.86 -17.44
N ASN A 10 -2.78 -2.16 -17.70
CA ASN A 10 -3.68 -3.15 -17.15
C ASN A 10 -3.48 -3.20 -15.63
N MET A 11 -4.50 -2.75 -14.85
CA MET A 11 -4.46 -2.79 -13.39
C MET A 11 -4.38 -4.22 -12.81
N GLY A 12 -4.62 -5.22 -13.63
CA GLY A 12 -4.42 -6.63 -13.27
C GLY A 12 -2.98 -7.11 -13.37
N ARG A 13 -2.01 -6.27 -13.80
CA ARG A 13 -0.61 -6.66 -13.94
C ARG A 13 0.33 -5.74 -13.19
N LEU A 14 1.34 -6.35 -12.56
CA LEU A 14 2.39 -5.66 -11.81
C LEU A 14 3.75 -6.24 -12.20
N ASN A 15 4.69 -5.40 -12.60
CA ASN A 15 6.08 -5.82 -12.79
C ASN A 15 6.70 -6.07 -11.40
N SER A 16 6.98 -7.34 -11.11
CA SER A 16 7.54 -7.76 -9.83
C SER A 16 9.00 -7.32 -9.65
N SER A 17 9.43 -7.19 -8.42
CA SER A 17 10.84 -6.97 -8.02
C SER A 17 11.54 -5.77 -8.67
N GLN A 18 10.78 -4.73 -9.01
CA GLN A 18 11.36 -3.51 -9.58
C GLN A 18 12.17 -2.74 -8.54
N PRO A 19 13.35 -2.19 -8.90
CA PRO A 19 14.12 -1.32 -8.02
C PRO A 19 13.39 0.01 -7.80
N LEU A 20 13.68 0.69 -6.69
CA LEU A 20 13.06 1.98 -6.35
C LEU A 20 13.37 3.07 -7.39
N THR A 21 14.50 2.98 -8.08
CA THR A 21 14.90 3.91 -9.15
C THR A 21 13.87 3.97 -10.29
N VAL A 22 13.13 2.88 -10.56
CA VAL A 22 12.03 2.91 -11.54
C VAL A 22 10.90 3.81 -11.05
N TYR A 23 10.56 3.73 -9.77
CA TYR A 23 9.58 4.63 -9.16
C TYR A 23 10.06 6.08 -9.20
N ASP A 24 11.32 6.35 -8.82
CA ASP A 24 11.91 7.70 -8.81
C ASP A 24 11.88 8.33 -10.20
N THR A 25 12.25 7.55 -11.22
CA THR A 25 12.20 8.00 -12.61
C THR A 25 10.75 8.33 -13.03
N LEU A 26 9.79 7.51 -12.59
CA LEU A 26 8.39 7.65 -12.95
C LEU A 26 7.77 8.92 -12.36
N ILE A 27 7.94 9.16 -11.05
CA ILE A 27 7.34 10.31 -10.37
C ILE A 27 7.94 11.65 -10.84
N ALA A 28 9.13 11.63 -11.43
CA ALA A 28 9.78 12.81 -12.01
C ALA A 28 9.28 13.17 -13.42
N GLN A 29 8.40 12.36 -14.03
CA GLN A 29 7.92 12.59 -15.39
C GLN A 29 6.95 13.78 -15.48
N ASN A 30 7.21 14.69 -16.40
CA ASN A 30 6.36 15.87 -16.63
C ASN A 30 4.91 15.50 -17.01
N TRP A 31 4.70 14.41 -17.76
CA TRP A 31 3.38 13.98 -18.12
C TRP A 31 2.55 13.56 -16.89
N LEU A 32 3.19 12.87 -15.90
CA LEU A 32 2.53 12.45 -14.68
C LEU A 32 2.09 13.66 -13.86
N LYS A 33 2.97 14.64 -13.71
CA LYS A 33 2.64 15.93 -13.09
C LYS A 33 1.46 16.60 -13.78
N GLY A 34 1.46 16.69 -15.12
CA GLY A 34 0.37 17.30 -15.88
C GLY A 34 -0.98 16.57 -15.68
N VAL A 35 -0.98 15.24 -15.60
CA VAL A 35 -2.18 14.45 -15.31
C VAL A 35 -2.68 14.70 -13.89
N ILE A 36 -1.79 14.76 -12.90
CA ILE A 36 -2.16 15.06 -11.51
C ILE A 36 -2.78 16.46 -11.39
N GLU A 37 -2.18 17.47 -12.01
CA GLU A 37 -2.70 18.84 -12.03
C GLU A 37 -4.12 18.92 -12.65
N GLN A 38 -4.39 18.16 -13.72
CA GLN A 38 -5.73 18.06 -14.30
C GLN A 38 -6.73 17.35 -13.36
N ILE A 39 -6.34 16.25 -12.72
CA ILE A 39 -7.20 15.54 -11.77
C ILE A 39 -7.56 16.44 -10.58
N ARG A 40 -6.65 17.29 -10.13
CA ARG A 40 -6.83 18.24 -9.02
C ARG A 40 -7.59 19.50 -9.43
N GLY A 41 -7.80 19.73 -10.72
CA GLY A 41 -8.40 20.97 -11.23
C GLY A 41 -7.46 22.18 -11.23
N GLU A 42 -6.17 21.94 -11.12
CA GLU A 42 -5.11 22.95 -11.19
C GLU A 42 -4.79 23.34 -12.65
N LYS A 43 -5.21 22.48 -13.59
CA LYS A 43 -5.21 22.72 -15.03
C LYS A 43 -6.55 22.31 -15.66
N PRO A 44 -6.97 23.00 -16.75
CA PRO A 44 -8.16 22.62 -17.49
C PRO A 44 -8.08 21.19 -18.02
N MET A 45 -9.23 20.53 -18.14
CA MET A 45 -9.34 19.22 -18.76
C MET A 45 -9.24 19.34 -20.28
N THR A 46 -8.29 18.62 -20.88
CA THR A 46 -8.13 18.64 -22.34
C THR A 46 -9.37 18.06 -23.04
N GLY A 47 -10.02 18.87 -23.89
CA GLY A 47 -11.17 18.44 -24.70
C GLY A 47 -12.49 18.28 -23.93
N VAL A 48 -12.59 18.89 -22.76
CA VAL A 48 -13.81 18.90 -21.94
C VAL A 48 -14.19 20.36 -21.65
N ASP A 49 -15.45 20.68 -21.75
CA ASP A 49 -15.99 22.00 -21.35
C ASP A 49 -15.96 22.07 -19.80
N ASP A 50 -15.21 23.03 -19.26
CA ASP A 50 -15.09 23.23 -17.81
C ASP A 50 -16.44 23.63 -17.16
N GLY A 51 -17.42 24.12 -17.94
CA GLY A 51 -18.75 24.41 -17.46
C GLY A 51 -19.63 23.16 -17.28
N ASP A 52 -19.27 22.02 -17.87
CA ASP A 52 -19.97 20.74 -17.67
C ASP A 52 -19.32 19.94 -16.52
N GLU A 53 -19.77 20.19 -15.28
CA GLU A 53 -19.26 19.52 -14.09
C GLU A 53 -19.31 17.98 -14.17
N LYS A 54 -20.33 17.40 -14.82
CA LYS A 54 -20.46 15.94 -14.97
C LYS A 54 -19.41 15.39 -15.91
N ALA A 55 -19.20 16.08 -17.05
CA ALA A 55 -18.16 15.71 -18.01
C ALA A 55 -16.77 15.84 -17.38
N VAL A 56 -16.50 16.94 -16.66
CA VAL A 56 -15.24 17.16 -15.91
C VAL A 56 -15.01 16.05 -14.89
N LYS A 57 -16.01 15.71 -14.05
CA LYS A 57 -15.91 14.62 -13.08
C LYS A 57 -15.58 13.28 -13.73
N LYS A 58 -16.30 12.93 -14.81
CA LYS A 58 -16.08 11.70 -15.58
C LYS A 58 -14.68 11.64 -16.19
N ALA A 59 -14.20 12.76 -16.73
CA ALA A 59 -12.87 12.87 -17.32
C ALA A 59 -11.75 12.72 -16.26
N ARG A 60 -11.91 13.33 -15.08
CA ARG A 60 -10.98 13.15 -13.96
C ARG A 60 -10.91 11.70 -13.48
N GLU A 61 -12.05 10.99 -13.39
CA GLU A 61 -12.08 9.56 -13.09
C GLU A 61 -11.36 8.73 -14.16
N ALA A 62 -11.56 9.05 -15.43
CA ALA A 62 -10.88 8.38 -16.53
C ALA A 62 -9.37 8.61 -16.51
N LEU A 63 -8.92 9.82 -16.17
CA LEU A 63 -7.50 10.13 -15.99
C LEU A 63 -6.91 9.38 -14.80
N LYS A 64 -7.59 9.33 -13.66
CA LYS A 64 -7.13 8.58 -12.48
C LYS A 64 -6.83 7.12 -12.83
N LYS A 65 -7.69 6.48 -13.64
CA LYS A 65 -7.49 5.09 -14.09
C LYS A 65 -6.31 4.91 -15.06
N GLN A 66 -5.73 6.00 -15.55
CA GLN A 66 -4.53 5.96 -16.40
C GLN A 66 -3.23 6.13 -15.61
N LEU A 67 -3.32 6.42 -14.32
CA LEU A 67 -2.13 6.56 -13.48
C LEU A 67 -1.41 5.23 -13.32
N PRO A 68 -0.09 5.26 -13.21
CA PRO A 68 0.68 4.10 -12.78
C PRO A 68 0.25 3.63 -11.40
N ILE A 69 0.52 2.37 -11.10
CA ILE A 69 0.12 1.75 -9.84
C ILE A 69 1.30 1.05 -9.15
N ARG A 70 1.26 0.99 -7.84
CA ARG A 70 2.18 0.21 -7.01
C ARG A 70 1.42 -0.72 -6.07
N ALA A 71 1.92 -1.92 -5.85
CA ALA A 71 1.45 -2.79 -4.78
C ALA A 71 2.01 -2.31 -3.45
N ILE A 72 1.25 -2.50 -2.38
CA ILE A 72 1.60 -2.04 -1.03
C ILE A 72 2.37 -3.12 -0.28
N HIS A 73 1.79 -4.32 -0.22
CA HIS A 73 2.15 -5.35 0.74
C HIS A 73 3.24 -6.31 0.24
N TYR A 74 3.32 -6.51 -1.09
CA TYR A 74 4.20 -7.50 -1.73
C TYR A 74 5.02 -6.88 -2.84
N TYR A 75 6.27 -7.34 -3.01
CA TYR A 75 7.10 -6.93 -4.13
C TYR A 75 7.15 -7.96 -5.27
N ARG A 76 6.45 -9.11 -5.13
CA ARG A 76 6.41 -10.16 -6.15
C ARG A 76 5.02 -10.79 -6.25
N PHE A 77 4.57 -10.97 -7.50
CA PHE A 77 3.34 -11.66 -7.86
C PHE A 77 3.66 -12.71 -8.92
N ARG A 78 3.10 -13.91 -8.81
CA ARG A 78 3.28 -14.97 -9.82
C ARG A 78 2.77 -14.48 -11.17
N ASN A 79 3.54 -14.74 -12.23
CA ASN A 79 3.23 -14.32 -13.59
C ASN A 79 2.93 -12.81 -13.74
N ASN A 80 3.40 -11.98 -12.79
CA ASN A 80 3.06 -10.57 -12.72
C ASN A 80 1.54 -10.29 -12.70
N HIS A 81 0.73 -11.27 -12.32
CA HIS A 81 -0.71 -11.15 -12.23
C HIS A 81 -1.11 -10.65 -10.82
N ARG A 82 -1.88 -9.56 -10.76
CA ARG A 82 -2.33 -8.95 -9.51
C ARG A 82 -3.58 -9.66 -8.99
N SER A 83 -3.38 -10.62 -8.13
CA SER A 83 -4.44 -11.27 -7.35
C SER A 83 -3.94 -11.64 -5.96
N ALA A 84 -4.84 -11.88 -5.02
CA ALA A 84 -4.49 -12.36 -3.69
C ALA A 84 -3.78 -13.72 -3.75
N GLU A 85 -4.17 -14.58 -4.67
CA GLU A 85 -3.62 -15.93 -4.87
C GLU A 85 -2.21 -15.92 -5.46
N ASP A 86 -1.91 -14.90 -6.31
CA ASP A 86 -0.61 -14.76 -6.95
C ASP A 86 0.38 -13.91 -6.15
N ALA A 87 -0.08 -13.24 -5.08
CA ALA A 87 0.81 -12.57 -4.14
C ALA A 87 1.71 -13.61 -3.45
N ASP A 88 3.02 -13.48 -3.66
CA ASP A 88 4.01 -14.41 -3.12
C ASP A 88 4.28 -14.13 -1.63
N PRO A 89 3.92 -15.06 -0.71
CA PRO A 89 4.10 -14.86 0.73
C PRO A 89 5.52 -14.55 1.15
N GLU A 90 6.52 -15.10 0.44
CA GLU A 90 7.94 -14.85 0.70
C GLU A 90 8.35 -13.40 0.38
N SER A 91 7.56 -12.68 -0.41
CA SER A 91 7.78 -11.29 -0.80
C SER A 91 7.01 -10.28 0.04
N PHE A 92 6.40 -10.71 1.14
CA PHE A 92 5.66 -9.84 2.04
C PHE A 92 6.59 -8.84 2.73
N LEU A 93 6.24 -7.56 2.64
CA LEU A 93 7.12 -6.45 3.06
C LEU A 93 6.92 -6.01 4.52
N PHE A 94 5.94 -6.57 5.23
CA PHE A 94 5.55 -6.12 6.57
C PHE A 94 5.32 -4.60 6.64
N GLN A 95 4.73 -4.05 5.60
CA GLN A 95 4.28 -2.66 5.52
C GLN A 95 2.84 -2.62 5.03
N THR A 96 2.14 -1.54 5.35
CA THR A 96 0.78 -1.29 4.88
C THR A 96 0.55 0.19 4.65
N THR A 97 -0.53 0.54 3.93
CA THR A 97 -0.93 1.93 3.67
C THR A 97 -2.24 2.23 4.38
N ILE A 98 -2.28 3.34 5.08
CA ILE A 98 -3.51 3.98 5.54
C ILE A 98 -3.95 4.94 4.43
N ASP A 99 -5.11 4.70 3.86
CA ASP A 99 -5.73 5.54 2.83
C ASP A 99 -6.74 6.48 3.51
N VAL A 100 -6.40 7.76 3.63
CA VAL A 100 -7.26 8.77 4.25
C VAL A 100 -8.12 9.38 3.14
N ASP A 101 -9.31 8.84 2.96
CA ASP A 101 -10.19 9.16 1.84
C ASP A 101 -11.17 10.31 2.13
N ASP A 102 -11.22 10.80 3.36
CA ASP A 102 -12.01 11.95 3.74
C ASP A 102 -11.13 13.19 3.93
N MET A 103 -11.48 14.26 3.22
CA MET A 103 -10.71 15.52 3.23
C MET A 103 -10.67 16.18 4.59
N GLU A 104 -11.69 16.00 5.44
CA GLU A 104 -11.73 16.60 6.77
C GLU A 104 -10.65 16.05 7.72
N TYR A 105 -10.17 14.81 7.45
CA TYR A 105 -9.14 14.16 8.27
C TYR A 105 -7.72 14.31 7.73
N VAL A 106 -7.51 14.90 6.55
CA VAL A 106 -6.18 14.95 5.90
C VAL A 106 -5.16 15.69 6.74
N GLU A 107 -5.50 16.88 7.27
CA GLU A 107 -4.57 17.67 8.09
C GLU A 107 -4.27 16.98 9.42
N GLN A 108 -5.29 16.46 10.09
CA GLN A 108 -5.13 15.68 11.32
C GLN A 108 -4.25 14.46 11.10
N ALA A 109 -4.50 13.69 10.03
CA ALA A 109 -3.73 12.51 9.70
C ALA A 109 -2.26 12.81 9.39
N LEU A 110 -2.01 13.93 8.71
CA LEU A 110 -0.66 14.42 8.40
C LEU A 110 0.12 14.79 9.67
N GLU A 111 -0.52 15.50 10.60
CA GLU A 111 0.07 15.88 11.87
C GLU A 111 0.34 14.64 12.74
N LYS A 112 -0.68 13.77 12.88
CA LYS A 112 -0.58 12.54 13.67
C LYS A 112 0.44 11.55 13.11
N ALA A 113 0.62 11.45 11.80
CA ALA A 113 1.65 10.61 11.21
C ALA A 113 3.07 11.00 11.69
N ARG A 114 3.33 12.30 11.80
CA ARG A 114 4.60 12.84 12.32
C ARG A 114 4.74 12.65 13.83
N GLU A 115 3.68 12.96 14.57
CA GLU A 115 3.64 12.81 16.02
C GLU A 115 3.87 11.36 16.45
N LEU A 116 3.10 10.42 15.92
CA LEU A 116 3.20 9.00 16.24
C LEU A 116 4.57 8.41 15.85
N ASN A 117 5.17 8.90 14.77
CA ASN A 117 6.50 8.47 14.36
C ASN A 117 7.62 8.93 15.31
N CYS A 118 7.44 10.05 16.00
CA CYS A 118 8.44 10.63 16.90
C CYS A 118 8.21 10.27 18.37
N SER A 119 6.96 10.04 18.77
CA SER A 119 6.57 9.76 20.15
C SER A 119 6.91 8.32 20.57
N ASP A 120 7.14 8.12 21.85
CA ASP A 120 7.31 6.76 22.39
C ASP A 120 6.04 5.93 22.22
N GLY A 121 6.20 4.69 21.78
CA GLY A 121 5.10 3.79 21.51
C GLY A 121 5.37 2.85 20.35
N ILE A 122 4.36 2.05 19.98
CA ILE A 122 4.49 1.02 18.94
C ILE A 122 4.68 1.61 17.53
N TRP A 123 4.37 2.89 17.34
CA TRP A 123 4.47 3.60 16.05
C TRP A 123 5.78 4.35 15.86
N LYS A 124 6.61 4.49 16.91
CA LYS A 124 7.89 5.19 16.82
C LYS A 124 8.78 4.62 15.72
N GLY A 125 9.21 5.47 14.79
CA GLY A 125 10.06 5.07 13.67
C GLY A 125 9.38 4.16 12.64
N LYS A 126 8.04 4.10 12.61
CA LYS A 126 7.30 3.22 11.70
C LYS A 126 6.83 3.90 10.43
N LEU A 127 6.86 5.22 10.33
CA LEU A 127 6.50 5.95 9.13
C LEU A 127 7.52 5.65 8.01
N LEU A 128 7.01 5.14 6.89
CA LEU A 128 7.83 4.78 5.74
C LEU A 128 7.68 5.77 4.59
N HIS A 129 6.45 6.19 4.32
CA HIS A 129 6.17 7.12 3.22
C HIS A 129 4.90 7.92 3.51
N LEU A 130 4.87 9.14 3.02
CA LEU A 130 3.75 10.05 3.17
C LEU A 130 3.60 10.85 1.88
N GLU A 131 2.44 10.76 1.25
CA GLU A 131 2.16 11.45 -0.01
C GLU A 131 0.71 11.92 -0.11
N TYR A 132 0.50 13.01 -0.83
CA TYR A 132 -0.84 13.35 -1.29
C TYR A 132 -1.28 12.43 -2.42
N SER A 133 -2.49 11.90 -2.34
CA SER A 133 -3.10 11.15 -3.43
C SER A 133 -3.38 12.06 -4.65
N ALA A 134 -3.78 11.44 -5.76
CA ALA A 134 -4.16 12.17 -6.97
C ALA A 134 -5.28 13.21 -6.73
N ARG A 135 -6.05 13.09 -5.65
CA ARG A 135 -7.14 14.01 -5.27
C ARG A 135 -6.83 14.84 -4.02
N LYS A 136 -5.58 15.04 -3.68
CA LYS A 136 -5.12 15.74 -2.46
C LYS A 136 -5.55 15.10 -1.14
N LYS A 137 -6.02 13.85 -1.15
CA LYS A 137 -6.18 13.02 0.02
C LYS A 137 -4.81 12.48 0.47
N LEU A 138 -4.72 11.66 1.50
CA LEU A 138 -3.43 11.27 2.06
C LEU A 138 -3.24 9.75 2.04
N HIS A 139 -2.06 9.30 1.63
CA HIS A 139 -1.57 7.94 1.82
C HIS A 139 -0.44 7.95 2.85
N ILE A 140 -0.52 7.08 3.85
CA ILE A 140 0.47 6.93 4.92
C ILE A 140 0.96 5.48 4.90
N ASP A 141 2.16 5.24 4.38
CA ASP A 141 2.76 3.91 4.44
C ASP A 141 3.51 3.74 5.76
N ILE A 142 3.22 2.68 6.47
CA ILE A 142 3.81 2.37 7.77
C ILE A 142 4.37 0.96 7.82
N ARG A 143 5.42 0.77 8.62
CA ARG A 143 5.93 -0.55 9.01
C ARG A 143 4.97 -1.18 10.01
N MET A 144 4.52 -2.38 9.74
CA MET A 144 3.64 -3.12 10.64
C MET A 144 4.37 -3.44 11.96
N PRO A 145 3.74 -3.30 13.13
CA PRO A 145 4.27 -3.81 14.39
C PRO A 145 4.45 -5.34 14.35
N MET A 146 5.33 -5.86 15.21
CA MET A 146 5.60 -7.29 15.29
C MET A 146 4.32 -8.09 15.59
N GLY A 147 4.03 -9.09 14.76
CA GLY A 147 2.93 -10.02 14.96
C GLY A 147 1.53 -9.47 14.64
N MET A 148 1.38 -8.20 14.27
CA MET A 148 0.10 -7.64 13.83
C MET A 148 -0.14 -7.91 12.34
N THR A 149 -1.34 -8.35 11.99
CA THR A 149 -1.80 -8.47 10.60
C THR A 149 -2.01 -7.11 9.95
N ILE A 150 -2.23 -7.08 8.63
CA ILE A 150 -2.55 -5.83 7.90
C ILE A 150 -3.76 -5.14 8.55
N GLU A 151 -4.85 -5.87 8.76
CA GLU A 151 -6.07 -5.31 9.32
C GLU A 151 -5.90 -4.79 10.75
N GLU A 152 -5.25 -5.56 11.61
CA GLU A 152 -4.95 -5.16 13.01
C GLU A 152 -4.09 -3.91 13.03
N THR A 153 -3.06 -3.85 12.16
CA THR A 153 -2.17 -2.68 12.04
C THR A 153 -2.94 -1.43 11.63
N GLN A 154 -3.76 -1.52 10.60
CA GLN A 154 -4.52 -0.36 10.10
C GLN A 154 -5.55 0.12 11.13
N LYS A 155 -6.30 -0.79 11.77
CA LYS A 155 -7.25 -0.44 12.83
C LYS A 155 -6.57 0.28 13.99
N ALA A 156 -5.50 -0.30 14.52
CA ALA A 156 -4.79 0.27 15.65
C ALA A 156 -4.12 1.61 15.32
N TYR A 157 -3.64 1.77 14.08
CA TYR A 157 -3.08 3.04 13.64
C TYR A 157 -4.16 4.13 13.50
N CYS A 158 -5.27 3.80 12.85
CA CYS A 158 -6.39 4.73 12.69
C CYS A 158 -6.96 5.18 14.04
N GLU A 159 -7.09 4.25 15.00
CA GLU A 159 -7.50 4.55 16.37
C GLU A 159 -6.51 5.51 17.04
N ALA A 160 -5.20 5.23 16.96
CA ALA A 160 -4.16 6.10 17.54
C ALA A 160 -4.10 7.48 16.89
N ALA A 161 -4.40 7.57 15.59
CA ALA A 161 -4.43 8.84 14.85
C ALA A 161 -5.77 9.58 14.97
N GLY A 162 -6.81 8.95 15.51
CA GLY A 162 -8.16 9.50 15.60
C GLY A 162 -8.83 9.72 14.23
N ILE A 163 -8.56 8.82 13.26
CA ILE A 163 -9.08 8.92 11.89
C ILE A 163 -9.93 7.67 11.55
N PRO A 164 -10.86 7.78 10.59
CA PRO A 164 -11.65 6.64 10.15
C PRO A 164 -10.79 5.54 9.55
N TYR A 165 -11.20 4.29 9.78
CA TYR A 165 -10.58 3.10 9.21
C TYR A 165 -11.28 2.70 7.90
N ASP A 166 -10.52 2.58 6.82
CA ASP A 166 -11.01 2.06 5.53
C ASP A 166 -10.72 0.57 5.38
N LYS A 167 -11.78 -0.24 5.42
CA LYS A 167 -11.70 -1.70 5.24
C LYS A 167 -11.26 -2.13 3.83
N SER A 168 -11.28 -1.24 2.84
CA SER A 168 -10.95 -1.61 1.46
C SER A 168 -9.44 -1.83 1.24
N CYS A 169 -8.60 -1.36 2.16
CA CYS A 169 -7.15 -1.35 2.00
C CYS A 169 -6.41 -2.58 2.55
N ILE A 170 -7.14 -3.59 3.07
CA ILE A 170 -6.53 -4.77 3.74
C ILE A 170 -6.22 -5.94 2.80
N THR A 171 -6.65 -5.90 1.54
CA THR A 171 -6.46 -7.06 0.66
C THR A 171 -5.00 -7.20 0.21
N PRO A 172 -4.50 -8.43 0.04
CA PRO A 172 -3.11 -8.68 -0.35
C PRO A 172 -2.68 -7.97 -1.64
N GLU A 173 -3.58 -7.95 -2.64
CA GLU A 173 -3.37 -7.36 -3.95
C GLU A 173 -3.66 -5.86 -4.02
N ARG A 174 -3.87 -5.20 -2.86
CA ARG A 174 -4.15 -3.77 -2.83
C ARG A 174 -3.05 -2.97 -3.52
N ILE A 175 -3.49 -2.01 -4.32
CA ILE A 175 -2.61 -1.07 -5.02
C ILE A 175 -2.93 0.36 -4.63
N ILE A 176 -1.95 1.23 -4.80
CA ILE A 176 -2.07 2.69 -4.75
C ILE A 176 -1.70 3.26 -6.12
N PHE A 177 -2.42 4.27 -6.56
CA PHE A 177 -2.05 5.06 -7.74
C PHE A 177 -0.83 5.92 -7.42
N ILE A 178 0.17 5.84 -8.29
CA ILE A 178 1.40 6.63 -8.16
C ILE A 178 1.11 8.06 -8.58
N THR A 179 1.56 9.01 -7.77
CA THR A 179 1.46 10.45 -8.02
C THR A 179 2.81 11.03 -8.44
N ASP A 180 2.86 12.33 -8.66
CA ASP A 180 4.08 13.05 -9.06
C ASP A 180 5.00 13.35 -7.87
N LYS A 181 6.21 13.75 -8.14
CA LYS A 181 7.22 14.08 -7.12
C LYS A 181 6.77 15.19 -6.17
N ALA A 182 5.97 16.14 -6.63
CA ALA A 182 5.47 17.23 -5.81
C ALA A 182 4.44 16.79 -4.77
N SER A 183 3.85 15.62 -4.96
CA SER A 183 2.90 15.00 -4.02
C SER A 183 3.60 14.28 -2.86
N GLU A 184 4.87 13.93 -2.99
CA GLU A 184 5.63 13.25 -1.94
C GLU A 184 6.00 14.23 -0.82
N ILE A 185 5.61 13.88 0.43
CA ILE A 185 5.86 14.71 1.62
C ILE A 185 7.04 14.17 2.41
N TYR A 186 7.14 12.84 2.53
CA TYR A 186 8.19 12.16 3.28
C TYR A 186 8.46 10.78 2.71
N ARG A 187 9.73 10.36 2.74
CA ARG A 187 10.16 9.00 2.41
C ARG A 187 11.29 8.55 3.33
N SER A 188 11.10 7.44 4.00
CA SER A 188 12.14 6.73 4.72
C SER A 188 13.03 5.94 3.75
N LYS A 189 14.31 5.79 4.09
CA LYS A 189 15.22 4.88 3.37
C LYS A 189 14.76 3.41 3.43
N ASP A 190 13.94 3.07 4.41
CA ASP A 190 13.44 1.71 4.63
C ASP A 190 12.12 1.41 3.89
N TRP A 191 11.60 2.37 3.14
CA TRP A 191 10.41 2.18 2.32
C TRP A 191 10.68 1.19 1.19
N TYR A 192 9.88 0.14 1.10
CA TYR A 192 10.08 -1.04 0.25
C TYR A 192 11.40 -1.80 0.49
N ALA A 193 12.12 -1.52 1.54
CA ALA A 193 13.28 -2.31 1.91
C ALA A 193 12.85 -3.70 2.39
N VAL A 194 13.55 -4.73 1.90
CA VAL A 194 13.45 -6.08 2.44
C VAL A 194 14.13 -6.07 3.81
N LEU A 195 13.44 -6.58 4.81
CA LEU A 195 13.95 -6.62 6.18
C LEU A 195 15.18 -7.53 6.29
N PRO A 196 16.09 -7.27 7.25
CA PRO A 196 17.17 -8.19 7.58
C PRO A 196 16.64 -9.60 7.87
N ALA A 197 17.41 -10.62 7.52
CA ALA A 197 16.97 -12.02 7.58
C ALA A 197 16.46 -12.42 8.98
N GLU A 198 17.15 -12.00 10.04
CA GLU A 198 16.74 -12.30 11.42
C GLU A 198 15.42 -11.63 11.80
N GLU A 199 15.23 -10.37 11.43
CA GLU A 199 13.95 -9.68 11.67
C GLU A 199 12.82 -10.31 10.86
N LEU A 200 13.07 -10.63 9.59
CA LEU A 200 12.10 -11.29 8.73
C LEU A 200 11.66 -12.63 9.32
N LYS A 201 12.62 -13.45 9.78
CA LYS A 201 12.37 -14.71 10.46
C LYS A 201 11.50 -14.52 11.71
N ALA A 202 11.90 -13.60 12.60
CA ALA A 202 11.15 -13.33 13.83
C ALA A 202 9.69 -12.89 13.57
N ARG A 203 9.47 -12.05 12.55
CA ARG A 203 8.13 -11.59 12.16
C ARG A 203 7.26 -12.72 11.63
N ARG A 204 7.83 -13.61 10.79
CA ARG A 204 7.15 -14.80 10.27
C ARG A 204 6.80 -15.76 11.39
N GLU A 205 7.74 -16.03 12.30
CA GLU A 205 7.49 -16.88 13.47
C GLU A 205 6.40 -16.31 14.39
N ALA A 206 6.31 -14.99 14.53
CA ALA A 206 5.24 -14.36 15.30
C ALA A 206 3.85 -14.63 14.69
N PHE A 207 3.71 -14.65 13.38
CA PHE A 207 2.46 -15.05 12.71
C PHE A 207 2.18 -16.55 12.87
N VAL A 208 3.19 -17.39 12.63
CA VAL A 208 3.06 -18.84 12.74
C VAL A 208 2.64 -19.28 14.17
N LYS A 209 3.20 -18.65 15.21
CA LYS A 209 2.79 -18.88 16.61
C LYS A 209 1.29 -18.54 16.87
N ARG A 210 0.73 -17.65 16.07
CA ARG A 210 -0.71 -17.31 16.10
C ARG A 210 -1.56 -18.23 15.21
N GLY A 211 -0.97 -19.24 14.55
CA GLY A 211 -1.65 -20.13 13.62
C GLY A 211 -1.95 -19.49 12.25
N LEU A 212 -1.25 -18.42 11.91
CA LEU A 212 -1.37 -17.72 10.63
C LEU A 212 -0.27 -18.17 9.65
N THR A 213 -0.46 -17.88 8.37
CA THR A 213 0.60 -18.04 7.36
C THR A 213 1.76 -17.05 7.61
N ILE A 214 2.91 -17.26 6.96
CA ILE A 214 4.12 -16.44 7.15
C ILE A 214 3.95 -14.95 6.80
N ASP A 215 2.90 -14.62 6.08
CA ASP A 215 2.49 -13.26 5.70
C ASP A 215 1.23 -12.77 6.44
N GLY A 216 0.79 -13.52 7.45
CA GLY A 216 -0.32 -13.14 8.32
C GLY A 216 -1.72 -13.35 7.72
N ARG A 217 -1.82 -13.98 6.54
CA ARG A 217 -3.09 -14.32 5.89
C ARG A 217 -3.60 -15.69 6.38
N GLY A 218 -4.89 -15.80 6.65
CA GLY A 218 -5.55 -17.07 6.89
C GLY A 218 -4.90 -17.95 7.97
N LYS A 219 -5.48 -19.13 8.20
CA LYS A 219 -4.94 -20.15 9.10
C LYS A 219 -3.96 -21.03 8.32
N GLN A 220 -2.88 -21.47 8.94
CA GLN A 220 -2.07 -22.56 8.41
C GLN A 220 -2.94 -23.83 8.38
N ASN A 221 -3.10 -24.41 7.19
CA ASN A 221 -3.55 -25.80 7.09
C ASN A 221 -2.38 -26.69 7.51
N PHE A 222 -2.29 -27.00 8.81
CA PHE A 222 -1.47 -28.14 9.22
C PHE A 222 -2.11 -29.38 8.58
N PRO A 223 -1.35 -30.20 7.83
CA PRO A 223 -1.85 -31.52 7.48
C PRO A 223 -2.24 -32.17 8.79
N GLN A 224 -3.51 -32.60 8.89
CA GLN A 224 -3.93 -33.42 10.01
C GLN A 224 -2.98 -34.63 10.00
N ILE A 225 -2.17 -34.76 11.05
CA ILE A 225 -1.46 -36.00 11.34
C ILE A 225 -2.60 -36.97 11.62
N SER A 226 -3.03 -37.67 10.57
CA SER A 226 -3.91 -38.82 10.71
C SER A 226 -3.25 -39.70 11.74
N GLN A 227 -3.93 -39.89 12.84
CA GLN A 227 -3.60 -40.86 13.87
C GLN A 227 -3.24 -42.17 13.16
N MET A 228 -1.95 -42.48 13.07
CA MET A 228 -1.52 -43.85 12.84
C MET A 228 -1.97 -44.60 14.07
N THR A 229 -3.17 -45.10 13.96
CA THR A 229 -3.78 -46.04 14.90
C THR A 229 -2.82 -47.20 15.12
N GLN A 230 -2.43 -47.38 16.35
CA GLN A 230 -1.79 -48.57 16.85
C GLN A 230 -2.41 -49.82 16.23
N ILE A 231 -1.61 -50.58 15.49
CA ILE A 231 -1.86 -51.98 15.31
C ILE A 231 -0.89 -52.71 16.25
N HIS A 232 -1.38 -52.96 17.44
CA HIS A 232 -0.83 -53.97 18.32
C HIS A 232 -1.92 -55.06 18.40
N SER A 233 -1.65 -56.18 17.78
CA SER A 233 -2.04 -57.53 18.24
C SER A 233 -1.35 -58.54 17.35
#